data_09e27ad12d0b523f9af0dfc7fd047482
#
_entry.id   09e27ad12d0b523f9af0dfc7fd047482
#
_cell.length_a   1.000
_cell.length_b   1.000
_cell.length_c   1.000
_cell.angle_alpha   90.00
_cell.angle_beta   90.00
_cell.angle_gamma   90.00
#
_symmetry.space_group_name_H-M   'P 1'
#
loop_
_entity.id
_entity.type
_entity.pdbx_description
1 polymer ?
#
loop_
_entity_poly.entity_id
_entity_poly.type
_entity_poly.pdbx_seq_one_letter_code
_entity_poly.pdbx_strand_id
1 'polypeptide(L)'
;MSTEIGNNTQFQATTPQEKVALEVSNFVTKNGGSLQFASAWLGNMEHESGLNPARIQSDLTFNSAWAFNPSTNGYALGLAMMDGERRVNLLNFAKEQKKDWQAVPVQLEYMWNHDGSDSALLKRMSKSSDVNQLAVDILVHWERAGTKNDPNEQIKRDRKSVV
;
A
#
# COMPACT_ATOMS: atom_id res chain seq x y z
N MET A 1 -35.71 0.98 -3.25
CA MET A 1 -35.37 1.74 -3.60
C MET A 1 -34.76 2.71 -2.86
N SER A 2 -35.01 3.01 -1.96
CA SER A 2 -34.41 3.99 -1.14
C SER A 2 -32.98 3.81 -0.83
N THR A 3 -32.51 2.64 -0.91
CA THR A 3 -31.10 2.38 -0.59
C THR A 3 -30.16 3.11 -1.50
N GLU A 4 -30.56 3.27 -2.74
CA GLU A 4 -29.67 3.93 -3.61
C GLU A 4 -29.62 5.40 -3.33
N ILE A 5 -30.60 5.96 -2.72
CA ILE A 5 -30.56 7.35 -2.35
C ILE A 5 -29.45 7.57 -1.33
N GLY A 6 -29.41 6.75 -0.33
CA GLY A 6 -28.35 6.83 0.65
C GLY A 6 -26.97 6.68 0.01
N ASN A 7 -26.85 5.75 -0.89
CA ASN A 7 -25.60 5.53 -1.55
C ASN A 7 -25.15 6.73 -2.35
N ASN A 8 -26.09 7.38 -3.02
CA ASN A 8 -25.76 8.52 -3.84
C ASN A 8 -25.30 9.72 -3.05
N THR A 9 -25.75 9.86 -1.84
CA THR A 9 -25.42 11.01 -1.05
C THR A 9 -24.26 10.76 -0.12
N GLN A 10 -23.71 9.55 -0.12
CA GLN A 10 -22.69 9.27 0.82
C GLN A 10 -21.34 9.77 0.41
N PHE A 11 -20.42 8.98 0.15
CA PHE A 11 -19.06 9.41 0.03
C PHE A 11 -18.67 9.67 -1.41
N GLN A 12 -18.10 10.84 -1.66
CA GLN A 12 -17.47 11.12 -2.95
C GLN A 12 -16.03 11.51 -2.71
N ALA A 13 -15.11 10.79 -3.30
CA ALA A 13 -13.69 11.09 -3.19
C ALA A 13 -13.38 12.34 -4.02
N THR A 14 -12.89 13.39 -3.37
CA THR A 14 -12.58 14.65 -4.02
C THR A 14 -11.10 14.95 -4.06
N THR A 15 -10.33 14.49 -3.07
CA THR A 15 -8.88 14.69 -3.07
C THR A 15 -8.18 13.49 -3.68
N PRO A 16 -6.93 13.64 -4.17
CA PRO A 16 -6.17 12.50 -4.66
C PRO A 16 -6.03 11.39 -3.62
N GLN A 17 -5.80 11.75 -2.35
CA GLN A 17 -5.65 10.77 -1.28
C GLN A 17 -6.94 10.00 -1.05
N GLU A 18 -8.08 10.68 -1.07
CA GLU A 18 -9.37 10.03 -0.92
C GLU A 18 -9.67 9.06 -2.05
N LYS A 19 -9.28 9.43 -3.27
CA LYS A 19 -9.45 8.55 -4.43
C LYS A 19 -8.62 7.28 -4.28
N VAL A 20 -7.37 7.42 -3.84
CA VAL A 20 -6.51 6.26 -3.59
C VAL A 20 -7.09 5.40 -2.48
N ALA A 21 -7.54 6.02 -1.38
CA ALA A 21 -8.12 5.28 -0.27
C ALA A 21 -9.34 4.46 -0.71
N LEU A 22 -10.18 5.04 -1.55
CA LEU A 22 -11.35 4.34 -2.08
C LEU A 22 -10.95 3.18 -2.99
N GLU A 23 -9.95 3.38 -3.85
CA GLU A 23 -9.46 2.31 -4.72
C GLU A 23 -8.89 1.15 -3.91
N VAL A 24 -8.12 1.42 -2.88
CA VAL A 24 -7.53 0.38 -2.02
C VAL A 24 -8.63 -0.37 -1.29
N SER A 25 -9.59 0.35 -0.69
CA SER A 25 -10.68 -0.29 0.04
C SER A 25 -11.52 -1.18 -0.87
N ASN A 26 -11.85 -0.70 -2.05
CA ASN A 26 -12.62 -1.47 -3.03
C ASN A 26 -11.85 -2.70 -3.50
N PHE A 27 -10.56 -2.56 -3.73
CA PHE A 27 -9.71 -3.69 -4.12
C PHE A 27 -9.70 -4.76 -3.04
N VAL A 28 -9.49 -4.36 -1.78
CA VAL A 28 -9.42 -5.29 -0.66
C VAL A 28 -10.74 -6.04 -0.51
N THR A 29 -11.86 -5.34 -0.47
CA THR A 29 -13.16 -5.98 -0.27
C THR A 29 -13.57 -6.84 -1.45
N LYS A 30 -13.26 -6.41 -2.66
CA LYS A 30 -13.52 -7.20 -3.87
C LYS A 30 -12.74 -8.53 -3.85
N ASN A 31 -11.58 -8.52 -3.23
CA ASN A 31 -10.74 -9.72 -3.13
C ASN A 31 -10.96 -10.49 -1.83
N GLY A 32 -12.04 -10.21 -1.11
CA GLY A 32 -12.43 -10.96 0.06
C GLY A 32 -11.76 -10.57 1.36
N GLY A 33 -11.06 -9.45 1.39
CA GLY A 33 -10.44 -8.94 2.60
C GLY A 33 -11.41 -8.12 3.44
N SER A 34 -11.06 -7.91 4.71
CA SER A 34 -11.88 -7.16 5.64
C SER A 34 -11.67 -5.64 5.49
N LEU A 35 -12.66 -4.88 5.92
CA LEU A 35 -12.53 -3.42 5.99
C LEU A 35 -11.46 -3.02 7.00
N GLN A 36 -11.32 -3.79 8.06
CA GLN A 36 -10.31 -3.55 9.08
C GLN A 36 -8.91 -3.70 8.49
N PHE A 37 -8.71 -4.71 7.65
CA PHE A 37 -7.42 -4.84 6.95
C PHE A 37 -7.20 -3.67 6.00
N ALA A 38 -8.20 -3.26 5.25
CA ALA A 38 -8.09 -2.11 4.35
C ALA A 38 -7.66 -0.87 5.12
N SER A 39 -8.27 -0.64 6.27
CA SER A 39 -7.94 0.51 7.13
C SER A 39 -6.49 0.46 7.62
N ALA A 40 -6.04 -0.70 8.08
CA ALA A 40 -4.67 -0.86 8.56
C ALA A 40 -3.65 -0.69 7.45
N TRP A 41 -3.94 -1.25 6.27
CA TRP A 41 -3.05 -1.14 5.11
C TRP A 41 -2.97 0.30 4.62
N LEU A 42 -4.11 0.99 4.59
CA LEU A 42 -4.15 2.41 4.25
C LEU A 42 -3.35 3.26 5.23
N GLY A 43 -3.43 2.94 6.53
CA GLY A 43 -2.62 3.62 7.54
C GLY A 43 -1.13 3.47 7.28
N ASN A 44 -0.71 2.27 6.87
CA ASN A 44 0.68 2.01 6.50
C ASN A 44 1.07 2.83 5.26
N MET A 45 0.25 2.78 4.21
CA MET A 45 0.52 3.53 2.97
C MET A 45 0.54 5.03 3.20
N GLU A 46 -0.34 5.55 4.05
CA GLU A 46 -0.34 6.97 4.37
C GLU A 46 0.95 7.37 5.05
N HIS A 47 1.40 6.56 5.99
CA HIS A 47 2.65 6.84 6.69
C HIS A 47 3.84 6.78 5.73
N GLU A 48 3.87 5.81 4.84
CA GLU A 48 4.99 5.61 3.93
C GLU A 48 5.04 6.65 2.82
N SER A 49 3.95 6.86 2.12
CA SER A 49 3.94 7.65 0.89
C SER A 49 2.97 8.82 0.90
N GLY A 50 2.17 8.99 1.96
CA GLY A 50 1.08 9.95 1.96
C GLY A 50 -0.02 9.58 0.99
N LEU A 51 -0.18 8.27 0.69
CA LEU A 51 -1.12 7.75 -0.30
C LEU A 51 -0.83 8.28 -1.72
N ASN A 52 0.43 8.55 -2.00
CA ASN A 52 0.88 9.00 -3.31
C ASN A 52 1.55 7.83 -4.05
N PRO A 53 0.90 7.26 -5.08
CA PRO A 53 1.46 6.11 -5.79
C PRO A 53 2.70 6.48 -6.62
N ALA A 54 2.91 7.76 -6.90
CA ALA A 54 4.07 8.24 -7.65
C ALA A 54 5.23 8.65 -6.74
N ARG A 55 5.09 8.46 -5.41
CA ARG A 55 6.12 8.91 -4.47
C ARG A 55 7.42 8.18 -4.70
N ILE A 56 8.50 8.96 -4.72
CA ILE A 56 9.88 8.44 -4.70
C ILE A 56 10.54 9.05 -3.47
N GLN A 57 11.32 8.25 -2.77
CA GLN A 57 12.00 8.65 -1.54
C GLN A 57 12.76 9.97 -1.74
N SER A 58 12.68 10.84 -0.76
CA SER A 58 13.32 12.17 -0.79
C SER A 58 12.87 13.03 -1.98
N ASP A 59 11.70 12.72 -2.54
CA ASP A 59 11.11 13.43 -3.68
C ASP A 59 12.03 13.50 -4.89
N LEU A 60 12.83 12.46 -5.07
CA LEU A 60 13.72 12.37 -6.21
C LEU A 60 12.93 12.16 -7.50
N THR A 61 13.53 12.59 -8.61
CA THR A 61 12.95 12.36 -9.94
C THR A 61 13.24 10.93 -10.37
N PHE A 62 12.33 10.33 -11.14
CA PHE A 62 12.51 8.97 -11.61
C PHE A 62 13.76 8.86 -12.49
N ASN A 63 14.62 7.90 -12.14
CA ASN A 63 15.83 7.59 -12.87
C ASN A 63 15.83 6.08 -13.10
N SER A 64 15.69 5.68 -14.35
CA SER A 64 15.56 4.28 -14.72
C SER A 64 16.74 3.43 -14.27
N ALA A 65 17.96 3.93 -14.45
CA ALA A 65 19.16 3.19 -14.07
C ALA A 65 19.19 2.92 -12.57
N TRP A 66 18.79 3.90 -11.76
CA TRP A 66 18.73 3.74 -10.31
C TRP A 66 17.56 2.85 -9.91
N ALA A 67 16.41 3.08 -10.50
CA ALA A 67 15.17 2.39 -10.11
C ALA A 67 15.27 0.88 -10.36
N PHE A 68 15.86 0.47 -11.47
CA PHE A 68 15.98 -0.95 -11.84
C PHE A 68 17.21 -1.64 -11.23
N ASN A 69 18.03 -0.93 -10.45
CA ASN A 69 19.16 -1.52 -9.80
C ASN A 69 18.80 -1.85 -8.34
N PRO A 70 18.73 -3.14 -7.97
CA PRO A 70 18.30 -3.51 -6.60
C PRO A 70 19.28 -3.04 -5.52
N SER A 71 20.50 -2.67 -5.89
CA SER A 71 21.49 -2.18 -4.94
C SER A 71 21.40 -0.69 -4.67
N THR A 72 20.56 0.06 -5.41
CA THR A 72 20.42 1.49 -5.18
C THR A 72 19.74 1.72 -3.83
N ASN A 73 20.42 2.45 -2.94
CA ASN A 73 19.88 2.80 -1.63
C ASN A 73 19.15 4.15 -1.71
N GLY A 74 18.18 4.33 -0.79
CA GLY A 74 17.48 5.60 -0.68
C GLY A 74 16.57 5.91 -1.87
N TYR A 75 16.04 4.87 -2.53
CA TYR A 75 15.23 5.05 -3.72
C TYR A 75 13.94 4.22 -3.69
N ALA A 76 13.32 4.14 -2.53
CA ALA A 76 12.02 3.47 -2.38
C ALA A 76 10.95 4.24 -3.14
N LEU A 77 9.96 3.54 -3.68
CA LEU A 77 8.90 4.19 -4.47
C LEU A 77 7.55 3.49 -4.31
N GLY A 78 6.51 4.22 -4.68
CA GLY A 78 5.13 3.75 -4.70
C GLY A 78 4.41 3.88 -3.38
N LEU A 79 3.19 3.39 -3.32
CA LEU A 79 2.31 3.50 -2.15
C LEU A 79 2.95 2.94 -0.88
N ALA A 80 3.62 1.80 -1.00
CA ALA A 80 4.23 1.11 0.13
C ALA A 80 5.73 1.35 0.24
N MET A 81 6.26 2.27 -0.57
CA MET A 81 7.69 2.59 -0.60
C MET A 81 8.53 1.33 -0.75
N MET A 82 8.31 0.64 -1.85
CA MET A 82 9.05 -0.57 -2.20
C MET A 82 10.50 -0.25 -2.48
N ASP A 83 11.40 -1.05 -1.92
CA ASP A 83 12.83 -0.83 -2.08
C ASP A 83 13.53 -2.11 -2.50
N GLY A 84 14.78 -2.00 -2.94
CA GLY A 84 15.60 -3.13 -3.30
C GLY A 84 14.97 -4.00 -4.37
N GLU A 85 14.99 -5.31 -4.14
CA GLU A 85 14.42 -6.25 -5.11
C GLU A 85 12.92 -6.09 -5.28
N ARG A 86 12.19 -5.74 -4.22
CA ARG A 86 10.74 -5.53 -4.33
C ARG A 86 10.43 -4.38 -5.27
N ARG A 87 11.22 -3.30 -5.20
CA ARG A 87 11.09 -2.18 -6.14
C ARG A 87 11.31 -2.65 -7.58
N VAL A 88 12.40 -3.36 -7.82
CA VAL A 88 12.73 -3.84 -9.15
C VAL A 88 11.65 -4.79 -9.68
N ASN A 89 11.16 -5.67 -8.83
CA ASN A 89 10.11 -6.62 -9.22
C ASN A 89 8.80 -5.90 -9.57
N LEU A 90 8.43 -4.87 -8.80
CA LEU A 90 7.25 -4.06 -9.13
C LEU A 90 7.41 -3.38 -10.49
N LEU A 91 8.58 -2.78 -10.72
CA LEU A 91 8.83 -2.07 -11.98
C LEU A 91 8.84 -3.02 -13.17
N ASN A 92 9.43 -4.20 -13.01
CA ASN A 92 9.41 -5.23 -14.05
C ASN A 92 8.00 -5.74 -14.32
N PHE A 93 7.20 -5.93 -13.27
CA PHE A 93 5.81 -6.33 -13.42
C PHE A 93 5.05 -5.29 -14.27
N ALA A 94 5.17 -4.02 -13.93
CA ALA A 94 4.52 -2.95 -14.67
C ALA A 94 4.96 -2.96 -16.14
N LYS A 95 6.26 -3.10 -16.38
CA LYS A 95 6.82 -3.12 -17.72
C LYS A 95 6.28 -4.31 -18.53
N GLU A 96 6.23 -5.47 -17.92
CA GLU A 96 5.69 -6.68 -18.59
C GLU A 96 4.21 -6.53 -18.93
N GLN A 97 3.47 -5.84 -18.06
CA GLN A 97 2.05 -5.56 -18.28
C GLN A 97 1.83 -4.40 -19.24
N LYS A 98 2.90 -3.72 -19.67
CA LYS A 98 2.84 -2.52 -20.49
C LYS A 98 1.98 -1.44 -19.86
N LYS A 99 2.16 -1.26 -18.54
CA LYS A 99 1.40 -0.29 -17.75
C LYS A 99 2.35 0.58 -16.95
N ASP A 100 1.82 1.74 -16.52
CA ASP A 100 2.58 2.68 -15.71
C ASP A 100 2.70 2.16 -14.28
N TRP A 101 3.92 2.09 -13.75
CA TRP A 101 4.15 1.66 -12.39
C TRP A 101 3.48 2.57 -11.35
N GLN A 102 3.20 3.83 -11.72
CA GLN A 102 2.55 4.79 -10.83
C GLN A 102 1.06 4.55 -10.68
N ALA A 103 0.48 3.69 -11.50
CA ALA A 103 -0.95 3.42 -11.43
C ALA A 103 -1.29 2.60 -10.19
N VAL A 104 -2.27 3.05 -9.42
CA VAL A 104 -2.71 2.35 -8.20
C VAL A 104 -3.08 0.90 -8.48
N PRO A 105 -3.89 0.58 -9.51
CA PRO A 105 -4.25 -0.81 -9.77
C PRO A 105 -3.04 -1.71 -10.05
N VAL A 106 -2.00 -1.18 -10.68
CA VAL A 106 -0.79 -1.95 -10.97
C VAL A 106 -0.07 -2.31 -9.67
N GLN A 107 0.08 -1.34 -8.78
CA GLN A 107 0.74 -1.56 -7.50
C GLN A 107 -0.05 -2.52 -6.61
N LEU A 108 -1.36 -2.38 -6.55
CA LEU A 108 -2.21 -3.27 -5.76
C LEU A 108 -2.15 -4.69 -6.30
N GLU A 109 -2.23 -4.86 -7.60
CA GLU A 109 -2.16 -6.18 -8.22
C GLU A 109 -0.80 -6.83 -7.96
N TYR A 110 0.28 -6.08 -8.07
CA TYR A 110 1.62 -6.58 -7.77
C TYR A 110 1.70 -7.08 -6.33
N MET A 111 1.30 -6.23 -5.38
CA MET A 111 1.39 -6.55 -3.96
C MET A 111 0.52 -7.75 -3.59
N TRP A 112 -0.65 -7.86 -4.22
CA TRP A 112 -1.61 -8.91 -3.88
C TRP A 112 -1.27 -10.25 -4.49
N ASN A 113 -0.74 -10.28 -5.71
CA ASN A 113 -0.58 -11.53 -6.45
C ASN A 113 0.82 -11.80 -6.98
N HIS A 114 1.75 -10.88 -6.93
CA HIS A 114 3.02 -11.02 -7.63
C HIS A 114 4.26 -10.77 -6.76
N ASP A 115 4.07 -10.65 -5.45
CA ASP A 115 5.15 -10.35 -4.51
C ASP A 115 5.55 -11.62 -3.71
N GLY A 116 5.42 -12.78 -4.30
CA GLY A 116 5.86 -14.04 -3.72
C GLY A 116 5.20 -14.36 -2.38
N SER A 117 5.99 -14.74 -1.40
CA SER A 117 5.48 -15.07 -0.07
C SER A 117 4.87 -13.86 0.64
N ASP A 118 5.25 -12.65 0.26
CA ASP A 118 4.66 -11.45 0.82
C ASP A 118 3.21 -11.27 0.36
N SER A 119 2.89 -11.67 -0.87
CA SER A 119 1.49 -11.71 -1.32
C SER A 119 0.66 -12.70 -0.51
N ALA A 120 1.21 -13.88 -0.24
CA ALA A 120 0.51 -14.88 0.57
C ALA A 120 0.27 -14.37 1.98
N LEU A 121 1.26 -13.70 2.57
CA LEU A 121 1.15 -13.10 3.89
C LEU A 121 0.06 -12.03 3.92
N LEU A 122 0.04 -11.15 2.91
CA LEU A 122 -0.94 -10.08 2.81
C LEU A 122 -2.35 -10.66 2.76
N LYS A 123 -2.55 -11.70 1.97
CA LYS A 123 -3.87 -12.37 1.86
C LYS A 123 -4.29 -13.00 3.17
N ARG A 124 -3.36 -13.60 3.92
CA ARG A 124 -3.69 -14.16 5.23
C ARG A 124 -4.11 -13.06 6.20
N MET A 125 -3.34 -11.97 6.27
CA MET A 125 -3.67 -10.85 7.14
C MET A 125 -5.01 -10.22 6.78
N SER A 126 -5.37 -10.24 5.49
CA SER A 126 -6.58 -9.58 5.01
C SER A 126 -7.87 -10.18 5.57
N LYS A 127 -7.80 -11.36 6.17
CA LYS A 127 -8.96 -12.02 6.77
C LYS A 127 -9.22 -11.59 8.21
N SER A 128 -8.25 -10.92 8.85
CA SER A 128 -8.39 -10.49 10.23
C SER A 128 -9.23 -9.22 10.33
N SER A 129 -9.91 -9.08 11.46
CA SER A 129 -10.68 -7.87 11.76
C SER A 129 -10.09 -7.08 12.94
N ASP A 130 -8.91 -7.45 13.41
CA ASP A 130 -8.25 -6.77 14.53
C ASP A 130 -7.32 -5.69 13.98
N VAL A 131 -7.80 -4.46 13.91
CA VAL A 131 -7.08 -3.34 13.29
C VAL A 131 -5.73 -3.09 13.96
N ASN A 132 -5.69 -3.15 15.29
CA ASN A 132 -4.46 -2.86 16.03
C ASN A 132 -3.39 -3.91 15.75
N GLN A 133 -3.78 -5.18 15.80
CA GLN A 133 -2.83 -6.26 15.51
C GLN A 133 -2.39 -6.21 14.05
N LEU A 134 -3.30 -5.88 13.13
CA LEU A 134 -2.98 -5.76 11.72
C LEU A 134 -1.96 -4.65 11.46
N ALA A 135 -2.07 -3.53 12.15
CA ALA A 135 -1.10 -2.44 11.99
C ALA A 135 0.30 -2.90 12.35
N VAL A 136 0.44 -3.63 13.45
CA VAL A 136 1.72 -4.18 13.88
C VAL A 136 2.22 -5.22 12.90
N ASP A 137 1.37 -6.15 12.49
CA ASP A 137 1.76 -7.24 11.60
C ASP A 137 2.20 -6.72 10.23
N ILE A 138 1.51 -5.74 9.69
CA ILE A 138 1.90 -5.12 8.42
C ILE A 138 3.28 -4.48 8.54
N LEU A 139 3.51 -3.72 9.61
CA LEU A 139 4.77 -3.04 9.83
C LEU A 139 5.92 -4.03 10.01
N VAL A 140 5.74 -5.01 10.87
CA VAL A 140 6.82 -5.90 11.28
C VAL A 140 7.11 -6.98 10.24
N HIS A 141 6.07 -7.60 9.71
CA HIS A 141 6.21 -8.80 8.89
C HIS A 141 6.14 -8.53 7.39
N TRP A 142 5.34 -7.57 6.98
CA TRP A 142 5.15 -7.29 5.56
C TRP A 142 6.00 -6.13 5.06
N GLU A 143 5.92 -4.98 5.71
CA GLU A 143 6.68 -3.79 5.32
C GLU A 143 8.17 -3.95 5.61
N ARG A 144 8.49 -4.49 6.77
CA ARG A 144 9.86 -4.71 7.22
C ARG A 144 10.72 -3.45 7.15
N ALA A 145 10.13 -2.32 7.53
CA ALA A 145 10.82 -1.04 7.52
C ALA A 145 12.02 -1.04 8.46
N GLY A 146 13.00 -0.21 8.15
CA GLY A 146 14.20 -0.08 8.99
C GLY A 146 13.88 0.33 10.42
N THR A 147 12.77 1.03 10.61
CA THR A 147 12.32 1.50 11.93
C THR A 147 11.32 0.57 12.58
N LYS A 148 11.11 -0.61 12.05
CA LYS A 148 10.07 -1.53 12.54
C LYS A 148 10.22 -1.90 14.00
N ASN A 149 11.42 -1.84 14.54
CA ASN A 149 11.69 -2.18 15.93
C ASN A 149 11.69 -0.95 16.85
N ASP A 150 11.41 0.23 16.32
CA ASP A 150 11.31 1.46 17.11
C ASP A 150 9.91 1.54 17.71
N PRO A 151 9.76 1.48 19.05
CA PRO A 151 8.46 1.53 19.67
C PRO A 151 7.67 2.78 19.34
N ASN A 152 8.36 3.92 19.18
CA ASN A 152 7.69 5.18 18.87
C ASN A 152 7.10 5.14 17.45
N GLU A 153 7.82 4.55 16.51
CA GLU A 153 7.34 4.43 15.15
C GLU A 153 6.14 3.49 15.07
N GLN A 154 6.19 2.38 15.78
CA GLN A 154 5.06 1.45 15.85
C GLN A 154 3.82 2.12 16.42
N ILE A 155 3.97 2.89 17.49
CA ILE A 155 2.85 3.60 18.10
C ILE A 155 2.22 4.56 17.11
N LYS A 156 3.03 5.28 16.33
CA LYS A 156 2.51 6.20 15.32
C LYS A 156 1.70 5.48 14.26
N ARG A 157 2.17 4.34 13.79
CA ARG A 157 1.48 3.56 12.77
C ARG A 157 0.18 2.98 13.30
N ASP A 158 0.21 2.48 14.54
CA ASP A 158 -0.99 1.95 15.18
C ASP A 158 -2.07 3.02 15.28
N ARG A 159 -1.69 4.23 15.68
CA ARG A 159 -2.66 5.34 15.79
C ARG A 159 -3.28 5.67 14.44
N LYS A 160 -2.48 5.68 13.39
CA LYS A 160 -3.00 5.96 12.05
C LYS A 160 -3.99 4.89 11.60
N SER A 161 -3.71 3.64 11.96
CA SER A 161 -4.56 2.53 11.53
C SER A 161 -5.93 2.53 12.18
N VAL A 162 -6.06 3.08 13.38
CA VAL A 162 -7.34 3.06 14.09
C VAL A 162 -8.18 4.31 13.83
N VAL A 163 -7.66 5.27 13.12
CA VAL A 163 -8.40 6.45 12.72
C VAL A 163 -9.02 6.26 11.35
#